data_60ebd3dff1926b6a451d5df511b80595
#
_entry.id   60ebd3dff1926b6a451d5df511b80595
#
_cell.length_a   1.000
_cell.length_b   1.000
_cell.length_c   1.000
_cell.angle_alpha   90.00
_cell.angle_beta   90.00
_cell.angle_gamma   90.00
#
_symmetry.space_group_name_H-M   'P 1'
#
loop_
_entity.id
_entity.type
_entity.pdbx_description
1 polymer ?
#
loop_
_entity_poly.entity_id
_entity_poly.type
_entity_poly.pdbx_seq_one_letter_code
_entity_poly.pdbx_strand_id
1 'polypeptide(L)'
;RRRLLEAGEAQLTSELSAEDLAALSENDGVTILPADSFTNVILMLNTKSSPCSNADFRKALAYAFPYEEAVHDILQGNAAQSCGMIPKGLWGHQDNLTQYHCDLKKSVEYLEKSGLMDATVTVTFIVNDAVYREILQLYKENLAQIGVTLKLLNMDWDAQLALAKSPNPDDCQDILLMKWWPDYADPAGWFSPLL
;
A
#
# COMPACT_ATOMS: atom_id res chain seq x y z
N ARG A 1 -13.09 -4.51 19.00
CA ARG A 1 -13.24 -3.05 19.20
C ARG A 1 -14.72 -2.67 19.08
N ARG A 2 -15.39 -2.94 17.95
CA ARG A 2 -16.81 -2.63 17.72
C ARG A 2 -17.72 -3.11 18.86
N ARG A 3 -17.64 -4.39 19.25
CA ARG A 3 -18.48 -4.97 20.31
C ARG A 3 -18.37 -4.24 21.67
N LEU A 4 -17.17 -3.77 22.03
CA LEU A 4 -16.96 -3.01 23.26
C LEU A 4 -17.63 -1.64 23.21
N LEU A 5 -17.62 -1.00 22.04
CA LEU A 5 -18.30 0.27 21.83
C LEU A 5 -19.82 0.09 21.88
N GLU A 6 -20.36 -0.90 21.18
CA GLU A 6 -21.81 -1.24 21.18
C GLU A 6 -22.32 -1.62 22.56
N ALA A 7 -21.50 -2.29 23.39
CA ALA A 7 -21.82 -2.64 24.76
C ALA A 7 -21.67 -1.49 25.77
N GLY A 8 -21.16 -0.33 25.35
CA GLY A 8 -20.87 0.79 26.24
C GLY A 8 -19.65 0.58 27.16
N GLU A 9 -18.88 -0.49 26.91
CA GLU A 9 -17.66 -0.81 27.66
C GLU A 9 -16.45 0.03 27.19
N ALA A 10 -16.53 0.62 25.99
CA ALA A 10 -15.60 1.60 25.47
C ALA A 10 -16.33 2.87 25.04
N GLN A 11 -15.75 4.03 25.31
CA GLN A 11 -16.31 5.35 24.95
C GLN A 11 -15.72 5.89 23.66
N LEU A 12 -14.55 5.39 23.26
CA LEU A 12 -13.85 5.81 22.04
C LEU A 12 -13.06 4.63 21.47
N THR A 13 -13.02 4.53 20.14
CA THR A 13 -12.16 3.60 19.42
C THR A 13 -11.73 4.20 18.10
N SER A 14 -10.64 3.69 17.55
CA SER A 14 -10.13 4.03 16.22
C SER A 14 -9.73 2.75 15.46
N GLU A 15 -9.35 2.89 14.20
CA GLU A 15 -8.88 1.79 13.34
C GLU A 15 -9.89 0.63 13.27
N LEU A 16 -11.11 0.95 12.91
CA LEU A 16 -12.15 0.00 12.57
C LEU A 16 -12.09 -0.37 11.09
N SER A 17 -12.53 -1.58 10.75
CA SER A 17 -12.72 -1.98 9.36
C SER A 17 -13.85 -1.19 8.70
N ALA A 18 -13.86 -1.12 7.36
CA ALA A 18 -14.96 -0.49 6.62
C ALA A 18 -16.31 -1.14 6.95
N GLU A 19 -16.36 -2.47 7.12
CA GLU A 19 -17.55 -3.22 7.53
C GLU A 19 -18.03 -2.81 8.93
N ASP A 20 -17.10 -2.69 9.90
CA ASP A 20 -17.45 -2.24 11.26
C ASP A 20 -17.94 -0.80 11.28
N LEU A 21 -17.36 0.08 10.48
CA LEU A 21 -17.81 1.48 10.32
C LEU A 21 -19.21 1.55 9.71
N ALA A 22 -19.48 0.79 8.65
CA ALA A 22 -20.79 0.72 8.04
C ALA A 22 -21.86 0.23 9.04
N ALA A 23 -21.55 -0.81 9.81
CA ALA A 23 -22.47 -1.33 10.82
C ALA A 23 -22.70 -0.35 11.99
N LEU A 24 -21.68 0.40 12.39
CA LEU A 24 -21.81 1.42 13.45
C LEU A 24 -22.53 2.68 12.99
N SER A 25 -22.55 2.97 11.69
CA SER A 25 -23.29 4.13 11.14
C SER A 25 -24.82 3.99 11.32
N GLU A 26 -25.30 2.77 11.49
CA GLU A 26 -26.71 2.47 11.76
C GLU A 26 -27.07 2.53 13.27
N ASN A 27 -26.09 2.82 14.14
CA ASN A 27 -26.28 2.84 15.59
C ASN A 27 -26.39 4.27 16.12
N ASP A 28 -27.58 4.71 16.50
CA ASP A 28 -27.86 6.06 17.02
C ASP A 28 -27.05 6.44 18.28
N GLY A 29 -26.51 5.45 19.00
CA GLY A 29 -25.67 5.65 20.18
C GLY A 29 -24.19 5.91 19.86
N VAL A 30 -23.79 5.84 18.58
CA VAL A 30 -22.41 5.98 18.16
C VAL A 30 -22.27 7.15 17.18
N THR A 31 -21.29 7.99 17.42
CA THR A 31 -20.93 9.06 16.49
C THR A 31 -19.63 8.72 15.78
N ILE A 32 -19.64 8.65 14.46
CA ILE A 32 -18.44 8.46 13.63
C ILE A 32 -17.90 9.84 13.27
N LEU A 33 -16.63 10.10 13.64
CA LEU A 33 -15.92 11.35 13.32
C LEU A 33 -14.80 11.02 12.33
N PRO A 34 -15.02 11.20 11.01
CA PRO A 34 -13.97 11.02 10.02
C PRO A 34 -12.92 12.12 10.18
N ALA A 35 -11.66 11.73 10.13
CA ALA A 35 -10.53 12.65 10.15
C ALA A 35 -9.44 12.16 9.21
N ASP A 36 -8.86 13.07 8.44
CA ASP A 36 -7.68 12.77 7.64
C ASP A 36 -6.53 12.35 8.54
N SER A 37 -5.81 11.33 8.14
CA SER A 37 -4.62 10.86 8.85
C SER A 37 -3.36 11.06 8.00
N PHE A 38 -2.20 11.15 8.65
CA PHE A 38 -0.92 11.15 7.95
C PHE A 38 -0.38 9.73 7.70
N THR A 39 -1.24 8.73 7.80
CA THR A 39 -0.86 7.35 7.56
C THR A 39 -0.87 7.05 6.07
N ASN A 40 0.25 6.54 5.55
CA ASN A 40 0.35 6.05 4.18
C ASN A 40 0.51 4.53 4.16
N VAL A 41 -0.12 3.89 3.19
CA VAL A 41 0.20 2.51 2.79
C VAL A 41 1.11 2.59 1.57
N ILE A 42 2.29 2.00 1.67
CA ILE A 42 3.37 2.18 0.71
C ILE A 42 3.85 0.81 0.22
N LEU A 43 4.05 0.68 -1.09
CA LEU A 43 4.80 -0.41 -1.70
C LEU A 43 6.21 0.10 -2.01
N MET A 44 7.18 -0.27 -1.19
CA MET A 44 8.58 0.08 -1.39
C MET A 44 9.24 -0.95 -2.29
N LEU A 45 9.86 -0.47 -3.37
CA LEU A 45 10.51 -1.32 -4.37
C LEU A 45 12.03 -1.40 -4.11
N ASN A 46 12.60 -2.60 -4.15
CA ASN A 46 14.05 -2.81 -4.01
C ASN A 46 14.77 -2.33 -5.26
N THR A 47 15.25 -1.11 -5.26
CA THR A 47 15.91 -0.50 -6.42
C THR A 47 17.35 -0.97 -6.65
N LYS A 48 17.90 -1.80 -5.76
CA LYS A 48 19.29 -2.30 -5.83
C LYS A 48 19.40 -3.69 -6.45
N SER A 49 18.29 -4.41 -6.60
CA SER A 49 18.24 -5.76 -7.18
C SER A 49 17.27 -5.86 -8.36
N SER A 50 17.56 -6.78 -9.29
CA SER A 50 16.66 -7.10 -10.40
C SER A 50 15.43 -7.89 -9.87
N PRO A 51 14.22 -7.66 -10.44
CA PRO A 51 13.93 -6.81 -11.59
C PRO A 51 13.68 -5.34 -11.25
N CYS A 52 13.46 -5.00 -9.98
CA CYS A 52 13.04 -3.68 -9.53
C CYS A 52 14.13 -2.60 -9.64
N SER A 53 15.40 -2.93 -9.90
CA SER A 53 16.45 -1.95 -10.22
C SER A 53 16.19 -1.22 -11.55
N ASN A 54 15.46 -1.83 -12.48
CA ASN A 54 15.10 -1.22 -13.77
C ASN A 54 13.95 -0.22 -13.59
N ALA A 55 14.17 1.04 -14.00
CA ALA A 55 13.19 2.11 -13.83
C ALA A 55 11.92 1.91 -14.67
N ASP A 56 12.03 1.36 -15.88
CA ASP A 56 10.87 1.11 -16.73
C ASP A 56 10.05 -0.07 -16.20
N PHE A 57 10.71 -1.09 -15.62
CA PHE A 57 10.01 -2.15 -14.90
C PHE A 57 9.20 -1.62 -13.71
N ARG A 58 9.76 -0.72 -12.90
CA ARG A 58 9.02 -0.08 -11.80
C ARG A 58 7.81 0.72 -12.28
N LYS A 59 7.92 1.40 -13.45
CA LYS A 59 6.76 2.08 -14.05
C LYS A 59 5.70 1.10 -14.53
N ALA A 60 6.12 -0.04 -15.11
CA ALA A 60 5.18 -1.10 -15.46
C ALA A 60 4.41 -1.59 -14.23
N LEU A 61 5.09 -1.84 -13.13
CA LEU A 61 4.46 -2.20 -11.85
C LEU A 61 3.47 -1.11 -11.37
N ALA A 62 3.85 0.16 -11.44
CA ALA A 62 3.00 1.26 -11.01
C ALA A 62 1.72 1.40 -11.88
N TYR A 63 1.81 1.21 -13.20
CA TYR A 63 0.63 1.24 -14.08
C TYR A 63 -0.26 -0.01 -13.99
N ALA A 64 0.23 -1.11 -13.44
CA ALA A 64 -0.58 -2.31 -13.21
C ALA A 64 -1.33 -2.29 -11.87
N PHE A 65 -1.00 -1.37 -10.95
CA PHE A 65 -1.63 -1.34 -9.63
C PHE A 65 -3.08 -0.86 -9.71
N PRO A 66 -4.04 -1.57 -9.05
CA PRO A 66 -5.48 -1.29 -9.12
C PRO A 66 -5.88 -0.20 -8.10
N TYR A 67 -5.52 1.07 -8.36
CA TYR A 67 -5.72 2.17 -7.41
C TYR A 67 -7.19 2.44 -7.10
N GLU A 68 -8.04 2.49 -8.11
CA GLU A 68 -9.46 2.83 -7.96
C GLU A 68 -10.19 1.72 -7.21
N GLU A 69 -9.99 0.47 -7.60
CA GLU A 69 -10.61 -0.69 -6.97
C GLU A 69 -10.12 -0.84 -5.50
N ALA A 70 -8.84 -0.59 -5.24
CA ALA A 70 -8.31 -0.62 -3.87
C ALA A 70 -8.99 0.44 -2.99
N VAL A 71 -9.18 1.67 -3.49
CA VAL A 71 -9.78 2.76 -2.72
C VAL A 71 -11.29 2.62 -2.60
N HIS A 72 -11.99 2.33 -3.70
CA HIS A 72 -13.45 2.37 -3.73
C HIS A 72 -14.09 1.04 -3.34
N ASP A 73 -13.58 -0.09 -3.84
CA ASP A 73 -14.22 -1.38 -3.64
C ASP A 73 -13.75 -2.04 -2.33
N ILE A 74 -12.44 -2.06 -2.07
CA ILE A 74 -11.88 -2.74 -0.90
C ILE A 74 -11.91 -1.82 0.33
N LEU A 75 -11.45 -0.57 0.21
CA LEU A 75 -11.41 0.38 1.33
C LEU A 75 -12.70 1.21 1.46
N GLN A 76 -13.68 1.02 0.56
CA GLN A 76 -15.00 1.65 0.59
C GLN A 76 -14.94 3.18 0.73
N GLY A 77 -13.96 3.82 0.09
CA GLY A 77 -13.75 5.27 0.14
C GLY A 77 -13.13 5.80 1.45
N ASN A 78 -12.73 4.92 2.38
CA ASN A 78 -12.06 5.32 3.64
C ASN A 78 -10.57 5.63 3.47
N ALA A 79 -10.10 5.74 2.25
CA ALA A 79 -8.75 6.16 1.89
C ALA A 79 -8.77 6.95 0.58
N ALA A 80 -7.66 7.59 0.27
CA ALA A 80 -7.44 8.25 -1.01
C ALA A 80 -6.09 7.85 -1.59
N GLN A 81 -5.98 7.82 -2.92
CA GLN A 81 -4.69 7.63 -3.54
C GLN A 81 -3.74 8.79 -3.19
N SER A 82 -2.56 8.46 -2.69
CA SER A 82 -1.57 9.46 -2.31
C SER A 82 -0.97 10.16 -3.54
N CYS A 83 -0.80 11.48 -3.47
CA CYS A 83 -0.04 12.26 -4.44
C CYS A 83 1.36 12.54 -3.88
N GLY A 84 2.32 11.70 -4.24
CA GLY A 84 3.65 11.72 -3.67
C GLY A 84 3.72 11.09 -2.27
N MET A 85 4.87 11.25 -1.60
CA MET A 85 5.11 10.63 -0.30
C MET A 85 4.52 11.43 0.87
N ILE A 86 4.45 12.76 0.75
CA ILE A 86 3.97 13.62 1.84
C ILE A 86 2.44 13.62 1.83
N PRO A 87 1.77 13.22 2.91
CA PRO A 87 0.32 13.18 2.98
C PRO A 87 -0.33 14.54 2.82
N LYS A 88 -1.55 14.55 2.29
CA LYS A 88 -2.36 15.77 2.21
C LYS A 88 -2.60 16.35 3.61
N GLY A 89 -2.52 17.68 3.71
CA GLY A 89 -2.66 18.39 4.98
C GLY A 89 -1.34 18.59 5.74
N LEU A 90 -0.26 17.90 5.35
CA LEU A 90 1.05 18.17 5.90
C LEU A 90 1.78 19.22 5.04
N TRP A 91 2.55 20.10 5.66
CA TRP A 91 3.36 21.06 4.93
C TRP A 91 4.36 20.35 4.00
N GLY A 92 4.62 20.95 2.82
CA GLY A 92 5.44 20.31 1.78
C GLY A 92 4.68 19.35 0.86
N HIS A 93 3.40 19.04 1.14
CA HIS A 93 2.56 18.32 0.19
C HIS A 93 2.40 19.10 -1.12
N GLN A 94 2.36 18.38 -2.24
CA GLN A 94 2.17 18.94 -3.57
C GLN A 94 1.12 18.13 -4.34
N ASP A 95 0.04 18.80 -4.75
CA ASP A 95 -1.06 18.18 -5.51
C ASP A 95 -0.75 17.99 -7.00
N ASN A 96 0.37 18.54 -7.50
CA ASN A 96 0.73 18.56 -8.91
C ASN A 96 1.81 17.54 -9.29
N LEU A 97 2.10 16.59 -8.43
CA LEU A 97 3.02 15.50 -8.75
C LEU A 97 2.35 14.49 -9.69
N THR A 98 3.17 13.78 -10.45
CA THR A 98 2.67 12.68 -11.30
C THR A 98 1.99 11.63 -10.44
N GLN A 99 0.71 11.40 -10.71
CA GLN A 99 -0.07 10.36 -10.08
C GLN A 99 -0.34 9.25 -11.10
N TYR A 100 -0.04 8.01 -10.73
CA TYR A 100 -0.31 6.86 -11.58
C TYR A 100 -1.79 6.48 -11.49
N HIS A 101 -2.29 5.85 -12.53
CA HIS A 101 -3.59 5.18 -12.58
C HIS A 101 -3.40 3.80 -13.21
N CYS A 102 -4.33 2.90 -12.99
CA CYS A 102 -4.28 1.57 -13.60
C CYS A 102 -4.45 1.69 -15.14
N ASP A 103 -3.42 1.29 -15.87
CA ASP A 103 -3.39 1.27 -17.34
C ASP A 103 -2.50 0.10 -17.80
N LEU A 104 -3.12 -1.06 -18.03
CA LEU A 104 -2.39 -2.27 -18.42
C LEU A 104 -1.70 -2.13 -19.78
N LYS A 105 -2.20 -1.29 -20.67
CA LYS A 105 -1.53 -1.04 -21.96
C LYS A 105 -0.21 -0.31 -21.76
N LYS A 106 -0.21 0.76 -20.97
CA LYS A 106 1.02 1.45 -20.60
C LYS A 106 1.95 0.57 -19.78
N SER A 107 1.40 -0.27 -18.93
CA SER A 107 2.18 -1.25 -18.18
C SER A 107 2.96 -2.17 -19.13
N VAL A 108 2.30 -2.73 -20.14
CA VAL A 108 2.95 -3.55 -21.18
C VAL A 108 4.02 -2.76 -21.93
N GLU A 109 3.75 -1.52 -22.36
CA GLU A 109 4.74 -0.69 -23.05
C GLU A 109 6.03 -0.48 -22.22
N TYR A 110 5.88 -0.25 -20.92
CA TYR A 110 7.03 -0.10 -20.02
C TYR A 110 7.71 -1.43 -19.71
N LEU A 111 6.95 -2.51 -19.65
CA LEU A 111 7.50 -3.86 -19.46
C LEU A 111 8.37 -4.26 -20.66
N GLU A 112 7.91 -4.01 -21.89
CA GLU A 112 8.69 -4.22 -23.12
C GLU A 112 9.97 -3.38 -23.14
N LYS A 113 9.88 -2.08 -22.77
CA LYS A 113 11.06 -1.20 -22.65
C LYS A 113 12.07 -1.68 -21.62
N SER A 114 11.61 -2.31 -20.56
CA SER A 114 12.49 -2.87 -19.54
C SER A 114 13.26 -4.10 -20.01
N GLY A 115 12.75 -4.82 -21.00
CA GLY A 115 13.29 -6.11 -21.46
C GLY A 115 13.09 -7.27 -20.46
N LEU A 116 12.29 -7.07 -19.41
CA LEU A 116 12.07 -8.02 -18.33
C LEU A 116 10.69 -8.68 -18.42
N MET A 117 10.40 -9.23 -19.61
CA MET A 117 9.19 -10.03 -19.81
C MET A 117 9.24 -11.29 -18.95
N ASP A 118 8.08 -11.78 -18.51
CA ASP A 118 7.93 -12.99 -17.66
C ASP A 118 8.66 -12.92 -16.32
N ALA A 119 8.93 -11.71 -15.82
CA ALA A 119 9.60 -11.52 -14.55
C ALA A 119 8.75 -12.03 -13.38
N THR A 120 9.42 -12.50 -12.35
CA THR A 120 8.80 -12.84 -11.06
C THR A 120 9.25 -11.81 -10.02
N VAL A 121 8.30 -11.26 -9.28
CA VAL A 121 8.52 -10.37 -8.14
C VAL A 121 7.86 -10.92 -6.88
N THR A 122 8.47 -10.67 -5.75
CA THR A 122 8.01 -11.08 -4.44
C THR A 122 7.57 -9.87 -3.63
N VAL A 123 6.34 -9.88 -3.10
CA VAL A 123 5.88 -8.87 -2.16
C VAL A 123 5.70 -9.46 -0.78
N THR A 124 6.24 -8.80 0.23
CA THR A 124 6.00 -9.13 1.64
C THR A 124 4.97 -8.18 2.24
N PHE A 125 4.11 -8.71 3.12
CA PHE A 125 3.09 -7.95 3.84
C PHE A 125 2.78 -8.60 5.19
N ILE A 126 2.16 -7.82 6.10
CA ILE A 126 1.88 -8.27 7.46
C ILE A 126 0.87 -9.41 7.47
N VAL A 127 1.20 -10.46 8.23
CA VAL A 127 0.30 -11.60 8.50
C VAL A 127 -1.01 -11.12 9.18
N ASN A 128 -2.13 -11.75 8.82
CA ASN A 128 -3.47 -11.44 9.32
C ASN A 128 -4.06 -10.09 8.87
N ASP A 129 -3.46 -9.40 7.91
CA ASP A 129 -4.10 -8.25 7.26
C ASP A 129 -4.88 -8.71 6.03
N ALA A 130 -6.19 -8.89 6.22
CA ALA A 130 -7.09 -9.36 5.15
C ALA A 130 -7.23 -8.31 4.03
N VAL A 131 -7.25 -7.03 4.38
CA VAL A 131 -7.40 -5.92 3.44
C VAL A 131 -6.20 -5.85 2.49
N TYR A 132 -4.98 -5.91 3.03
CA TYR A 132 -3.79 -5.89 2.19
C TYR A 132 -3.67 -7.14 1.32
N ARG A 133 -4.11 -8.29 1.82
CA ARG A 133 -4.15 -9.52 1.03
C ARG A 133 -5.09 -9.37 -0.16
N GLU A 134 -6.27 -8.80 0.03
CA GLU A 134 -7.26 -8.59 -1.03
C GLU A 134 -6.74 -7.62 -2.10
N ILE A 135 -6.18 -6.48 -1.71
CA ILE A 135 -5.54 -5.52 -2.62
C ILE A 135 -4.41 -6.20 -3.42
N LEU A 136 -3.53 -6.94 -2.74
CA LEU A 136 -2.41 -7.62 -3.39
C LEU A 136 -2.86 -8.77 -4.31
N GLN A 137 -3.98 -9.42 -4.01
CA GLN A 137 -4.55 -10.44 -4.88
C GLN A 137 -5.05 -9.82 -6.20
N LEU A 138 -5.75 -8.71 -6.12
CA LEU A 138 -6.19 -7.97 -7.30
C LEU A 138 -4.98 -7.45 -8.13
N TYR A 139 -3.97 -6.93 -7.45
CA TYR A 139 -2.72 -6.53 -8.10
C TYR A 139 -2.02 -7.70 -8.80
N LYS A 140 -1.98 -8.87 -8.17
CA LYS A 140 -1.44 -10.10 -8.75
C LYS A 140 -2.18 -10.51 -10.04
N GLU A 141 -3.50 -10.35 -10.06
CA GLU A 141 -4.33 -10.65 -11.23
C GLU A 141 -4.01 -9.69 -12.40
N ASN A 142 -3.85 -8.39 -12.11
CA ASN A 142 -3.44 -7.41 -13.12
C ASN A 142 -2.04 -7.71 -13.68
N LEU A 143 -1.09 -8.03 -12.82
CA LEU A 143 0.28 -8.37 -13.23
C LEU A 143 0.32 -9.66 -14.06
N ALA A 144 -0.48 -10.66 -13.72
CA ALA A 144 -0.58 -11.89 -14.48
C ALA A 144 -1.07 -11.66 -15.93
N GLN A 145 -1.98 -10.70 -16.14
CA GLN A 145 -2.47 -10.33 -17.48
C GLN A 145 -1.37 -9.78 -18.40
N ILE A 146 -0.30 -9.24 -17.82
CA ILE A 146 0.84 -8.69 -18.56
C ILE A 146 2.08 -9.59 -18.54
N GLY A 147 1.96 -10.83 -18.03
CA GLY A 147 3.06 -11.79 -17.99
C GLY A 147 3.98 -11.69 -16.77
N VAL A 148 3.68 -10.83 -15.79
CA VAL A 148 4.48 -10.72 -14.56
C VAL A 148 3.88 -11.57 -13.45
N THR A 149 4.71 -12.40 -12.81
CA THR A 149 4.30 -13.23 -11.67
C THR A 149 4.55 -12.51 -10.36
N LEU A 150 3.48 -12.25 -9.57
CA LEU A 150 3.60 -11.73 -8.21
C LEU A 150 3.47 -12.86 -7.18
N LYS A 151 4.51 -13.07 -6.37
CA LYS A 151 4.51 -13.98 -5.23
C LYS A 151 4.16 -13.22 -3.97
N LEU A 152 3.09 -13.64 -3.29
CA LEU A 152 2.62 -13.03 -2.04
C LEU A 152 3.20 -13.79 -0.85
N LEU A 153 4.01 -13.14 -0.03
CA LEU A 153 4.60 -13.69 1.19
C LEU A 153 4.11 -12.91 2.40
N ASN A 154 3.24 -13.53 3.19
CA ASN A 154 2.80 -12.96 4.46
C ASN A 154 3.75 -13.38 5.59
N MET A 155 4.19 -12.43 6.39
CA MET A 155 5.08 -12.65 7.51
C MET A 155 4.90 -11.58 8.59
N ASP A 156 5.44 -11.79 9.78
CA ASP A 156 5.44 -10.77 10.82
C ASP A 156 6.37 -9.59 10.45
N TRP A 157 6.23 -8.49 11.18
CA TRP A 157 6.99 -7.28 10.93
C TRP A 157 8.49 -7.48 11.08
N ASP A 158 8.93 -8.21 12.10
CA ASP A 158 10.35 -8.41 12.37
C ASP A 158 11.02 -9.22 11.25
N ALA A 159 10.34 -10.24 10.74
CA ALA A 159 10.80 -11.03 9.60
C ALA A 159 10.88 -10.19 8.32
N GLN A 160 9.86 -9.34 8.03
CA GLN A 160 9.89 -8.44 6.88
C GLN A 160 11.06 -7.47 6.96
N LEU A 161 11.27 -6.88 8.14
CA LEU A 161 12.33 -5.91 8.36
C LEU A 161 13.72 -6.55 8.30
N ALA A 162 13.87 -7.77 8.84
CA ALA A 162 15.11 -8.52 8.75
C ALA A 162 15.47 -8.82 7.28
N LEU A 163 14.48 -9.21 6.48
CA LEU A 163 14.65 -9.47 5.05
C LEU A 163 15.03 -8.18 4.29
N ALA A 164 14.33 -7.07 4.57
CA ALA A 164 14.58 -5.77 3.94
C ALA A 164 15.96 -5.16 4.30
N LYS A 165 16.53 -5.55 5.44
CA LYS A 165 17.85 -5.12 5.92
C LYS A 165 18.98 -6.06 5.56
N SER A 166 18.76 -7.07 4.72
CA SER A 166 19.82 -7.95 4.26
C SER A 166 20.98 -7.14 3.67
N PRO A 167 22.23 -7.43 4.02
CA PRO A 167 23.38 -6.77 3.43
C PRO A 167 23.56 -7.07 1.93
N ASN A 168 22.99 -8.17 1.46
CA ASN A 168 22.93 -8.51 0.05
C ASN A 168 21.57 -8.12 -0.51
N PRO A 169 21.47 -7.16 -1.46
CA PRO A 169 20.21 -6.73 -2.04
C PRO A 169 19.41 -7.84 -2.74
N ASP A 170 20.07 -8.88 -3.24
CA ASP A 170 19.42 -10.01 -3.92
C ASP A 170 18.68 -10.94 -2.95
N ASP A 171 18.98 -10.87 -1.67
CA ASP A 171 18.29 -11.61 -0.62
C ASP A 171 17.08 -10.84 -0.05
N CYS A 172 16.92 -9.55 -0.40
CA CYS A 172 15.78 -8.75 0.00
C CYS A 172 14.54 -9.09 -0.83
N GLN A 173 13.35 -8.87 -0.28
CA GLN A 173 12.12 -8.88 -1.07
C GLN A 173 12.17 -7.80 -2.17
N ASP A 174 11.51 -8.05 -3.31
CA ASP A 174 11.42 -7.06 -4.38
C ASP A 174 10.50 -5.90 -4.00
N ILE A 175 9.44 -6.18 -3.24
CA ILE A 175 8.43 -5.23 -2.80
C ILE A 175 8.14 -5.46 -1.31
N LEU A 176 8.25 -4.39 -0.52
CA LEU A 176 7.79 -4.35 0.86
C LEU A 176 6.50 -3.53 0.94
N LEU A 177 5.37 -4.14 1.28
CA LEU A 177 4.16 -3.42 1.62
C LEU A 177 4.18 -3.09 3.11
N MET A 178 4.07 -1.83 3.43
CA MET A 178 4.04 -1.35 4.80
C MET A 178 3.06 -0.21 5.00
N LYS A 179 2.56 -0.09 6.22
CA LYS A 179 1.83 1.07 6.72
C LYS A 179 2.84 1.97 7.43
N TRP A 180 2.87 3.24 7.05
CA TRP A 180 3.78 4.22 7.63
C TRP A 180 3.02 5.42 8.17
N TRP A 181 3.43 5.92 9.30
CA TRP A 181 2.96 7.17 9.91
C TRP A 181 4.16 7.86 10.57
N PRO A 182 4.18 9.20 10.62
CA PRO A 182 5.29 9.92 11.23
C PRO A 182 5.17 9.94 12.76
N ASP A 183 6.30 10.03 13.43
CA ASP A 183 6.34 10.27 14.88
C ASP A 183 5.91 11.71 15.23
N TYR A 184 6.05 12.64 14.28
CA TYR A 184 5.66 14.05 14.40
C TYR A 184 5.31 14.60 13.00
N ALA A 185 4.53 15.69 12.96
CA ALA A 185 3.99 16.24 11.72
C ALA A 185 5.06 17.04 10.92
N ASP A 186 6.05 16.32 10.38
CA ASP A 186 7.14 16.85 9.56
C ASP A 186 7.47 15.90 8.40
N PRO A 187 7.70 16.39 7.17
CA PRO A 187 8.11 15.57 6.03
C PRO A 187 9.36 14.73 6.26
N ALA A 188 10.27 15.15 7.14
CA ALA A 188 11.44 14.36 7.49
C ALA A 188 11.07 12.96 8.02
N GLY A 189 9.87 12.80 8.61
CA GLY A 189 9.33 11.52 9.05
C GLY A 189 9.09 10.51 7.91
N TRP A 190 9.03 10.96 6.65
CA TRP A 190 8.95 10.09 5.47
C TRP A 190 10.30 9.91 4.78
N PHE A 191 11.10 10.97 4.67
CA PHE A 191 12.34 10.90 3.90
C PHE A 191 13.48 10.27 4.70
N SER A 192 13.68 10.65 5.95
CA SER A 192 14.80 10.19 6.73
C SER A 192 14.81 8.69 7.05
N PRO A 193 13.67 8.06 7.41
CA PRO A 193 13.64 6.63 7.70
C PRO A 193 13.41 5.73 6.49
N LEU A 194 12.90 6.27 5.36
CA LEU A 194 12.46 5.46 4.21
C LEU A 194 13.38 5.58 2.98
N LEU A 195 14.28 6.55 2.93
CA LEU A 195 15.23 6.80 1.85
C LEU A 195 16.67 6.84 2.36
#